data_dc90811207c24f9a4f2c7a82f81dbbfa
#
_entry.id   dc90811207c24f9a4f2c7a82f81dbbfa
#
_cell.length_a   1.000
_cell.length_b   1.000
_cell.length_c   1.000
_cell.angle_alpha   90.00
_cell.angle_beta   90.00
_cell.angle_gamma   90.00
#
_symmetry.space_group_name_H-M   'P 1'
#
loop_
_entity.id
_entity.type
_entity.pdbx_description
1 polymer ?
#
loop_
_entity_poly.entity_id
_entity_poly.type
_entity_poly.pdbx_seq_one_letter_code
_entity_poly.pdbx_strand_id
1 'polypeptide(L)'
;LAFNLNMQVCQRSAAKLLLIFFCFGLASCASMPPDSDPYAHAEFQRLNDPLEPTNRVIHGMNQRVDKILIEPIAVTYGFIVPKPLRKIVTNVLRNASEPLTFVNDVLQGEPERAGNTLTRFLTNSTLGAGGSIDVATDMGLERHVEDFGQTLAVWGVGEGPYLVLPFLGPSTMRDGIGRIGEVYADPAALAIDRANVKGLSIARMCLTAIDARHRNLDTLRELEESSIDLYATMRSAYRQNRRAEVRNGAPLEEEDDFDIFDDFDDLEDEPAPD
;
A
#
# COMPACT_ATOMS: atom_id res chain seq x y z
N LEU A 1 20.08 29.35 6.63
CA LEU A 1 19.12 29.43 7.77
C LEU A 1 17.68 29.67 7.28
N ALA A 2 17.43 30.61 6.36
CA ALA A 2 16.09 30.95 5.87
C ALA A 2 15.42 29.79 5.09
N PHE A 3 16.18 28.96 4.36
CA PHE A 3 15.66 27.82 3.60
C PHE A 3 15.19 26.65 4.49
N ASN A 4 15.88 26.41 5.61
CA ASN A 4 15.44 25.43 6.61
C ASN A 4 14.15 25.87 7.34
N LEU A 5 13.99 27.17 7.56
CA LEU A 5 12.78 27.71 8.17
C LEU A 5 11.55 27.52 7.25
N ASN A 6 11.71 27.75 5.95
CA ASN A 6 10.63 27.57 4.95
C ASN A 6 10.22 26.08 4.79
N MET A 7 11.18 25.15 4.87
CA MET A 7 10.89 23.72 4.77
C MET A 7 10.16 23.19 6.01
N GLN A 8 10.56 23.67 7.20
CA GLN A 8 9.83 23.32 8.45
C GLN A 8 8.42 23.94 8.49
N VAL A 9 8.24 25.15 7.95
CA VAL A 9 6.92 25.80 7.84
C VAL A 9 6.05 25.03 6.86
N CYS A 10 6.59 24.59 5.72
CA CYS A 10 5.88 23.78 4.73
C CYS A 10 5.47 22.41 5.27
N GLN A 11 6.37 21.71 5.99
CA GLN A 11 6.06 20.43 6.65
C GLN A 11 5.01 20.58 7.76
N ARG A 12 5.08 21.65 8.57
CA ARG A 12 4.07 21.94 9.60
C ARG A 12 2.72 22.33 9.01
N SER A 13 2.70 23.01 7.88
CA SER A 13 1.48 23.36 7.17
C SER A 13 0.84 22.13 6.49
N ALA A 14 1.63 21.25 5.89
CA ALA A 14 1.17 19.98 5.34
C ALA A 14 0.62 19.04 6.42
N ALA A 15 1.30 18.94 7.56
CA ALA A 15 0.82 18.15 8.71
C ALA A 15 -0.49 18.72 9.29
N LYS A 16 -0.63 20.04 9.37
CA LYS A 16 -1.88 20.68 9.82
C LYS A 16 -3.02 20.47 8.83
N LEU A 17 -2.76 20.57 7.51
CA LEU A 17 -3.74 20.28 6.47
C LEU A 17 -4.19 18.81 6.50
N LEU A 18 -3.27 17.86 6.69
CA LEU A 18 -3.57 16.45 6.90
C LEU A 18 -4.41 16.21 8.16
N LEU A 19 -4.07 16.89 9.26
CA LEU A 19 -4.83 16.79 10.52
C LEU A 19 -6.24 17.38 10.40
N ILE A 20 -6.39 18.50 9.71
CA ILE A 20 -7.69 19.14 9.45
C ILE A 20 -8.52 18.23 8.53
N PHE A 21 -7.94 17.65 7.50
CA PHE A 21 -8.60 16.69 6.60
C PHE A 21 -9.03 15.43 7.35
N PHE A 22 -8.20 14.94 8.25
CA PHE A 22 -8.51 13.79 9.12
C PHE A 22 -9.65 14.10 10.08
N CYS A 23 -9.69 15.29 10.67
CA CYS A 23 -10.77 15.71 11.56
C CYS A 23 -12.11 15.92 10.81
N PHE A 24 -12.10 16.42 9.57
CA PHE A 24 -13.30 16.55 8.75
C PHE A 24 -13.83 15.19 8.26
N GLY A 25 -12.97 14.21 8.04
CA GLY A 25 -13.35 12.84 7.67
C GLY A 25 -14.15 12.11 8.74
N LEU A 26 -13.91 12.42 10.02
CA LEU A 26 -14.62 11.80 11.14
C LEU A 26 -16.12 12.21 11.26
N ALA A 27 -16.55 13.25 10.55
CA ALA A 27 -17.94 13.72 10.58
C ALA A 27 -18.87 13.02 9.58
N SER A 28 -18.34 12.16 8.69
CA SER A 28 -19.13 11.47 7.66
C SER A 28 -18.99 9.96 7.80
N CYS A 29 -19.55 9.39 8.87
CA CYS A 29 -19.68 7.93 8.97
C CYS A 29 -20.85 7.46 8.11
N ALA A 30 -20.67 6.31 7.44
CA ALA A 30 -21.77 5.56 6.87
C ALA A 30 -22.71 5.15 8.02
N SER A 31 -24.00 5.35 7.84
CA SER A 31 -24.97 4.88 8.82
C SER A 31 -24.99 3.36 8.81
N MET A 32 -24.84 2.76 9.98
CA MET A 32 -24.99 1.32 10.14
C MET A 32 -26.40 0.92 9.71
N PRO A 33 -26.58 -0.13 8.88
CA PRO A 33 -27.91 -0.63 8.54
C PRO A 33 -28.70 -0.99 9.79
N PRO A 34 -30.04 -0.87 9.77
CA PRO A 34 -30.85 -1.22 10.92
C PRO A 34 -30.76 -2.73 11.23
N ASP A 35 -30.85 -3.09 12.51
CA ASP A 35 -30.81 -4.49 12.99
C ASP A 35 -31.94 -5.36 12.37
N SER A 36 -32.94 -4.74 11.78
CA SER A 36 -34.03 -5.42 11.05
C SER A 36 -33.60 -5.99 9.69
N ASP A 37 -32.40 -5.65 9.19
CA ASP A 37 -31.80 -6.24 7.98
C ASP A 37 -30.45 -6.91 8.35
N PRO A 38 -30.47 -8.17 8.78
CA PRO A 38 -29.27 -8.88 9.21
C PRO A 38 -28.23 -9.02 8.10
N TYR A 39 -28.66 -9.18 6.84
CA TYR A 39 -27.76 -9.29 5.69
C TYR A 39 -26.99 -8.00 5.42
N ALA A 40 -27.70 -6.88 5.38
CA ALA A 40 -27.05 -5.59 5.19
C ALA A 40 -26.10 -5.26 6.35
N HIS A 41 -26.46 -5.68 7.57
CA HIS A 41 -25.63 -5.50 8.76
C HIS A 41 -24.34 -6.36 8.69
N ALA A 42 -24.45 -7.65 8.35
CA ALA A 42 -23.32 -8.56 8.19
C ALA A 42 -22.41 -8.07 7.05
N GLU A 43 -22.99 -7.65 5.92
CA GLU A 43 -22.20 -7.10 4.81
C GLU A 43 -21.45 -5.82 5.23
N PHE A 44 -22.10 -4.91 5.95
CA PHE A 44 -21.47 -3.69 6.46
C PHE A 44 -20.28 -4.00 7.37
N GLN A 45 -20.42 -4.99 8.25
CA GLN A 45 -19.34 -5.45 9.12
C GLN A 45 -18.22 -6.12 8.32
N ARG A 46 -18.57 -7.00 7.36
CA ARG A 46 -17.62 -7.68 6.48
C ARG A 46 -16.79 -6.70 5.64
N LEU A 47 -17.43 -5.67 5.12
CA LEU A 47 -16.75 -4.62 4.33
C LEU A 47 -15.83 -3.76 5.17
N ASN A 48 -16.11 -3.61 6.47
CA ASN A 48 -15.34 -2.81 7.44
C ASN A 48 -14.96 -1.43 6.89
N ASP A 49 -15.94 -0.75 6.29
CA ASP A 49 -15.77 0.53 5.62
C ASP A 49 -16.76 1.58 6.17
N PRO A 50 -16.67 1.91 7.47
CA PRO A 50 -17.58 2.87 8.09
C PRO A 50 -17.42 4.30 7.55
N LEU A 51 -16.34 4.58 6.84
CA LEU A 51 -16.03 5.88 6.23
C LEU A 51 -16.25 5.88 4.71
N GLU A 52 -17.04 4.94 4.18
CA GLU A 52 -17.26 4.78 2.73
C GLU A 52 -17.59 6.10 2.02
N PRO A 53 -18.50 6.99 2.50
CA PRO A 53 -18.80 8.24 1.81
C PRO A 53 -17.56 9.13 1.65
N THR A 54 -16.75 9.26 2.71
CA THR A 54 -15.51 10.02 2.69
C THR A 54 -14.45 9.36 1.81
N ASN A 55 -14.30 8.04 1.94
CA ASN A 55 -13.37 7.25 1.15
C ASN A 55 -13.65 7.35 -0.35
N ARG A 56 -14.92 7.35 -0.76
CA ARG A 56 -15.34 7.54 -2.17
C ARG A 56 -14.98 8.93 -2.70
N VAL A 57 -15.12 9.97 -1.89
CA VAL A 57 -14.72 11.34 -2.28
C VAL A 57 -13.21 11.41 -2.48
N ILE A 58 -12.42 10.88 -1.55
CA ILE A 58 -10.96 10.87 -1.64
C ILE A 58 -10.50 10.00 -2.81
N HIS A 59 -11.12 8.84 -3.02
CA HIS A 59 -10.87 7.97 -4.17
C HIS A 59 -11.10 8.71 -5.49
N GLY A 60 -12.25 9.39 -5.64
CA GLY A 60 -12.54 10.19 -6.83
C GLY A 60 -11.56 11.35 -7.04
N MET A 61 -11.07 11.97 -5.96
CA MET A 61 -9.99 12.96 -6.02
C MET A 61 -8.69 12.33 -6.51
N ASN A 62 -8.28 11.20 -5.93
CA ASN A 62 -7.07 10.47 -6.32
C ASN A 62 -7.10 10.07 -7.80
N GLN A 63 -8.25 9.55 -8.28
CA GLN A 63 -8.43 9.21 -9.69
C GLN A 63 -8.29 10.42 -10.63
N ARG A 64 -8.84 11.59 -10.24
CA ARG A 64 -8.70 12.80 -11.06
C ARG A 64 -7.24 13.26 -11.14
N VAL A 65 -6.53 13.23 -9.99
CA VAL A 65 -5.10 13.56 -9.95
C VAL A 65 -4.28 12.56 -10.77
N ASP A 66 -4.60 11.27 -10.68
CA ASP A 66 -3.93 10.25 -11.49
C ASP A 66 -4.13 10.50 -13.00
N LYS A 67 -5.37 10.66 -13.46
CA LYS A 67 -5.70 10.88 -14.87
C LYS A 67 -5.13 12.18 -15.45
N ILE A 68 -5.10 13.25 -14.66
CA ILE A 68 -4.66 14.57 -15.15
C ILE A 68 -3.14 14.74 -15.06
N LEU A 69 -2.51 14.12 -14.06
CA LEU A 69 -1.09 14.37 -13.75
C LEU A 69 -0.24 13.09 -13.83
N ILE A 70 -0.56 12.05 -13.05
CA ILE A 70 0.36 10.93 -12.87
C ILE A 70 0.39 10.04 -14.10
N GLU A 71 -0.76 9.68 -14.65
CA GLU A 71 -0.86 8.83 -15.85
C GLU A 71 -0.17 9.45 -17.08
N PRO A 72 -0.40 10.72 -17.46
CA PRO A 72 0.32 11.33 -18.57
C PRO A 72 1.84 11.33 -18.38
N ILE A 73 2.31 11.59 -17.15
CA ILE A 73 3.74 11.54 -16.84
C ILE A 73 4.27 10.10 -16.97
N ALA A 74 3.54 9.10 -16.47
CA ALA A 74 3.93 7.70 -16.56
C ALA A 74 3.96 7.17 -18.01
N VAL A 75 3.01 7.60 -18.84
CA VAL A 75 3.00 7.30 -20.28
C VAL A 75 4.20 7.97 -20.97
N THR A 76 4.46 9.25 -20.69
CA THR A 76 5.59 10.01 -21.24
C THR A 76 6.92 9.38 -20.82
N TYR A 77 7.05 8.99 -19.55
CA TYR A 77 8.21 8.23 -19.05
C TYR A 77 8.41 6.92 -19.83
N GLY A 78 7.34 6.16 -20.08
CA GLY A 78 7.39 4.94 -20.88
C GLY A 78 7.79 5.17 -22.34
N PHE A 79 7.41 6.30 -22.91
CA PHE A 79 7.75 6.69 -24.29
C PHE A 79 9.20 7.20 -24.43
N ILE A 80 9.64 8.06 -23.52
CA ILE A 80 10.96 8.71 -23.60
C ILE A 80 12.08 7.78 -23.13
N VAL A 81 11.86 7.02 -22.03
CA VAL A 81 12.90 6.20 -21.42
C VAL A 81 12.90 4.79 -22.02
N PRO A 82 13.98 4.33 -22.69
CA PRO A 82 14.06 3.00 -23.27
C PRO A 82 13.89 1.88 -22.22
N LYS A 83 13.32 0.75 -22.63
CA LYS A 83 13.07 -0.41 -21.74
C LYS A 83 14.26 -0.80 -20.85
N PRO A 84 15.53 -0.89 -21.37
CA PRO A 84 16.66 -1.24 -20.51
C PRO A 84 16.91 -0.23 -19.39
N LEU A 85 16.79 1.06 -19.67
CA LEU A 85 16.98 2.11 -18.67
C LEU A 85 15.85 2.11 -17.62
N ARG A 86 14.61 1.84 -18.02
CA ARG A 86 13.50 1.67 -17.07
C ARG A 86 13.74 0.49 -16.14
N LYS A 87 14.25 -0.65 -16.69
CA LYS A 87 14.62 -1.81 -15.85
C LYS A 87 15.68 -1.45 -14.82
N ILE A 88 16.69 -0.67 -15.21
CA ILE A 88 17.71 -0.14 -14.28
C ILE A 88 17.06 0.71 -13.19
N VAL A 89 16.20 1.66 -13.56
CA VAL A 89 15.49 2.51 -12.59
C VAL A 89 14.69 1.66 -11.61
N THR A 90 13.87 0.74 -12.11
CA THR A 90 13.09 -0.16 -11.26
C THR A 90 13.97 -0.96 -10.31
N ASN A 91 15.09 -1.53 -10.79
CA ASN A 91 16.01 -2.32 -9.98
C ASN A 91 16.67 -1.48 -8.88
N VAL A 92 17.16 -0.28 -9.21
CA VAL A 92 17.77 0.64 -8.22
C VAL A 92 16.75 1.05 -7.15
N LEU A 93 15.52 1.38 -7.53
CA LEU A 93 14.46 1.73 -6.58
C LEU A 93 14.10 0.56 -5.67
N ARG A 94 14.00 -0.65 -6.23
CA ARG A 94 13.75 -1.88 -5.47
C ARG A 94 14.89 -2.19 -4.52
N ASN A 95 16.13 -2.12 -4.98
CA ASN A 95 17.30 -2.35 -4.14
C ASN A 95 17.38 -1.31 -3.00
N ALA A 96 17.01 -0.07 -3.25
CA ALA A 96 16.95 0.97 -2.22
C ALA A 96 15.83 0.75 -1.18
N SER A 97 14.84 -0.11 -1.43
CA SER A 97 13.81 -0.50 -0.46
C SER A 97 14.16 -1.76 0.34
N GLU A 98 15.13 -2.59 -0.11
CA GLU A 98 15.52 -3.82 0.59
C GLU A 98 15.93 -3.58 2.08
N PRO A 99 16.63 -2.48 2.46
CA PRO A 99 16.93 -2.24 3.87
C PRO A 99 15.70 -2.08 4.76
N LEU A 100 14.61 -1.51 4.23
CA LEU A 100 13.35 -1.39 4.95
C LEU A 100 12.67 -2.76 5.10
N THR A 101 12.62 -3.54 4.01
CA THR A 101 12.13 -4.92 4.04
C THR A 101 12.91 -5.75 5.07
N PHE A 102 14.25 -5.68 5.07
CA PHE A 102 15.09 -6.37 6.03
C PHE A 102 14.75 -6.03 7.49
N VAL A 103 14.54 -4.75 7.79
CA VAL A 103 14.15 -4.33 9.15
C VAL A 103 12.82 -4.95 9.55
N ASN A 104 11.84 -4.98 8.63
CA ASN A 104 10.54 -5.57 8.91
C ASN A 104 10.61 -7.10 9.05
N ASP A 105 11.39 -7.81 8.21
CA ASP A 105 11.64 -9.25 8.37
C ASP A 105 12.18 -9.58 9.78
N VAL A 106 13.16 -8.78 10.25
CA VAL A 106 13.74 -8.94 11.61
C VAL A 106 12.69 -8.66 12.68
N LEU A 107 11.89 -7.61 12.55
CA LEU A 107 10.84 -7.24 13.51
C LEU A 107 9.70 -8.26 13.56
N GLN A 108 9.46 -8.96 12.47
CA GLN A 108 8.48 -10.06 12.37
C GLN A 108 9.02 -11.39 12.91
N GLY A 109 10.34 -11.49 13.15
CA GLY A 109 10.97 -12.71 13.63
C GLY A 109 11.20 -13.76 12.54
N GLU A 110 11.39 -13.31 11.28
CA GLU A 110 11.57 -14.14 10.08
C GLU A 110 13.05 -14.16 9.64
N PRO A 111 13.94 -14.91 10.33
CA PRO A 111 15.38 -14.83 10.08
C PRO A 111 15.80 -15.33 8.69
N GLU A 112 15.08 -16.29 8.13
CA GLU A 112 15.37 -16.82 6.78
C GLU A 112 15.05 -15.75 5.73
N ARG A 113 13.92 -15.06 5.86
CA ARG A 113 13.51 -13.97 4.97
C ARG A 113 14.47 -12.79 5.12
N ALA A 114 14.82 -12.41 6.35
CA ALA A 114 15.82 -11.39 6.62
C ALA A 114 17.18 -11.72 5.99
N GLY A 115 17.63 -12.97 6.10
CA GLY A 115 18.86 -13.45 5.45
C GLY A 115 18.79 -13.36 3.92
N ASN A 116 17.67 -13.74 3.33
CA ASN A 116 17.42 -13.59 1.89
C ASN A 116 17.48 -12.11 1.48
N THR A 117 16.74 -11.23 2.14
CA THR A 117 16.71 -9.79 1.85
C THR A 117 18.09 -9.15 1.97
N LEU A 118 18.83 -9.45 3.03
CA LEU A 118 20.20 -8.95 3.22
C LEU A 118 21.13 -9.41 2.10
N THR A 119 21.07 -10.70 1.75
CA THR A 119 21.88 -11.27 0.68
C THR A 119 21.55 -10.62 -0.66
N ARG A 120 20.26 -10.42 -0.96
CA ARG A 120 19.81 -9.69 -2.15
C ARG A 120 20.38 -8.27 -2.20
N PHE A 121 20.23 -7.53 -1.12
CA PHE A 121 20.72 -6.16 -1.02
C PHE A 121 22.24 -6.07 -1.26
N LEU A 122 23.01 -6.92 -0.60
CA LEU A 122 24.48 -6.93 -0.74
C LEU A 122 24.91 -7.36 -2.16
N THR A 123 24.31 -8.41 -2.70
CA THR A 123 24.60 -8.92 -4.05
C THR A 123 24.28 -7.86 -5.10
N ASN A 124 23.08 -7.28 -5.07
CA ASN A 124 22.67 -6.29 -6.05
C ASN A 124 23.44 -4.97 -5.90
N SER A 125 23.81 -4.59 -4.67
CA SER A 125 24.59 -3.37 -4.45
C SER A 125 26.05 -3.51 -4.89
N THR A 126 26.65 -4.70 -4.79
CA THR A 126 28.04 -4.96 -5.17
C THR A 126 28.17 -5.49 -6.60
N LEU A 127 27.66 -6.70 -6.87
CA LEU A 127 27.75 -7.34 -8.17
C LEU A 127 26.78 -6.73 -9.18
N GLY A 128 25.64 -6.21 -8.72
CA GLY A 128 24.62 -5.56 -9.54
C GLY A 128 24.85 -4.07 -9.80
N ALA A 129 26.08 -3.56 -9.57
CA ALA A 129 26.46 -2.16 -9.82
C ALA A 129 25.51 -1.16 -9.16
N GLY A 130 25.40 -1.21 -7.82
CA GLY A 130 24.53 -0.32 -7.04
C GLY A 130 23.03 -0.61 -7.22
N GLY A 131 22.68 -1.87 -7.52
CA GLY A 131 21.28 -2.27 -7.73
C GLY A 131 20.76 -2.06 -9.16
N SER A 132 21.62 -1.67 -10.12
CA SER A 132 21.22 -1.50 -11.52
C SER A 132 20.84 -2.83 -12.20
N ILE A 133 21.46 -3.92 -11.76
CA ILE A 133 21.22 -5.28 -12.25
C ILE A 133 20.73 -6.11 -11.06
N ASP A 134 19.65 -6.86 -11.23
CA ASP A 134 19.10 -7.76 -10.21
C ASP A 134 19.78 -9.15 -10.33
N VAL A 135 21.04 -9.22 -9.92
CA VAL A 135 21.84 -10.45 -9.92
C VAL A 135 21.30 -11.47 -8.92
N ALA A 136 20.74 -11.00 -7.82
CA ALA A 136 20.18 -11.86 -6.78
C ALA A 136 19.03 -12.75 -7.30
N THR A 137 18.18 -12.22 -8.16
CA THR A 137 17.11 -12.99 -8.81
C THR A 137 17.68 -14.07 -9.75
N ASP A 138 18.75 -13.76 -10.49
CA ASP A 138 19.44 -14.73 -11.36
C ASP A 138 20.12 -15.85 -10.54
N MET A 139 20.43 -15.60 -9.26
CA MET A 139 20.95 -16.59 -8.31
C MET A 139 19.85 -17.41 -7.61
N GLY A 140 18.56 -17.19 -7.94
CA GLY A 140 17.43 -17.89 -7.34
C GLY A 140 16.96 -17.34 -6.00
N LEU A 141 17.39 -16.14 -5.60
CA LEU A 141 16.91 -15.46 -4.42
C LEU A 141 15.63 -14.70 -4.77
N GLU A 142 14.48 -15.18 -4.30
CA GLU A 142 13.21 -14.55 -4.58
C GLU A 142 13.03 -13.22 -3.81
N ARG A 143 12.47 -12.22 -4.50
CA ARG A 143 12.17 -10.93 -3.88
C ARG A 143 10.81 -10.96 -3.22
N HIS A 144 10.76 -10.51 -1.98
CA HIS A 144 9.52 -10.16 -1.29
C HIS A 144 9.54 -8.69 -0.82
N VAL A 145 8.44 -8.23 -0.32
CA VAL A 145 8.29 -6.85 0.18
C VAL A 145 7.61 -6.92 1.53
N GLU A 146 8.24 -6.33 2.52
CA GLU A 146 7.67 -6.17 3.85
C GLU A 146 7.55 -4.70 4.21
N ASP A 147 6.51 -4.39 4.96
CA ASP A 147 6.26 -3.06 5.48
C ASP A 147 5.85 -3.10 6.97
N PHE A 148 5.86 -1.93 7.61
CA PHE A 148 5.56 -1.87 9.04
C PHE A 148 4.08 -2.16 9.36
N GLY A 149 3.16 -2.00 8.40
CA GLY A 149 1.76 -2.43 8.55
C GLY A 149 1.63 -3.95 8.63
N GLN A 150 2.44 -4.70 7.85
CA GLN A 150 2.57 -6.16 7.96
C GLN A 150 3.18 -6.57 9.30
N THR A 151 4.24 -5.87 9.72
CA THR A 151 4.86 -6.10 11.03
C THR A 151 3.86 -5.91 12.17
N LEU A 152 3.05 -4.85 12.14
CA LEU A 152 1.98 -4.64 13.11
C LEU A 152 0.93 -5.75 13.07
N ALA A 153 0.62 -6.31 11.88
CA ALA A 153 -0.29 -7.44 11.75
C ALA A 153 0.26 -8.70 12.44
N VAL A 154 1.52 -9.03 12.19
CA VAL A 154 2.22 -10.15 12.86
C VAL A 154 2.24 -9.97 14.37
N TRP A 155 2.34 -8.74 14.86
CA TRP A 155 2.24 -8.43 16.29
C TRP A 155 0.82 -8.47 16.85
N GLY A 156 -0.18 -8.85 16.02
CA GLY A 156 -1.58 -9.01 16.45
C GLY A 156 -2.43 -7.74 16.39
N VAL A 157 -1.92 -6.66 15.75
CA VAL A 157 -2.73 -5.45 15.54
C VAL A 157 -3.72 -5.71 14.41
N GLY A 158 -5.01 -5.63 14.69
CA GLY A 158 -6.08 -5.76 13.71
C GLY A 158 -6.00 -4.72 12.60
N GLU A 159 -6.58 -5.02 11.43
CA GLU A 159 -6.53 -4.11 10.27
C GLU A 159 -7.21 -2.76 10.52
N GLY A 160 -8.21 -2.73 11.43
CA GLY A 160 -9.05 -1.56 11.66
C GLY A 160 -9.92 -1.21 10.45
N PRO A 161 -10.61 -0.06 10.46
CA PRO A 161 -11.45 0.37 9.34
C PRO A 161 -10.64 0.61 8.07
N TYR A 162 -11.29 0.33 6.92
CA TYR A 162 -10.75 0.67 5.62
C TYR A 162 -10.68 2.19 5.43
N LEU A 163 -9.61 2.65 4.83
CA LEU A 163 -9.33 4.06 4.55
C LEU A 163 -8.82 4.23 3.13
N VAL A 164 -9.16 5.35 2.50
CA VAL A 164 -8.47 5.82 1.30
C VAL A 164 -7.65 7.03 1.67
N LEU A 165 -6.33 6.92 1.51
CA LEU A 165 -5.41 8.01 1.80
C LEU A 165 -5.28 8.94 0.59
N PRO A 166 -5.28 10.27 0.78
CA PRO A 166 -5.00 11.21 -0.30
C PRO A 166 -3.63 10.91 -0.94
N PHE A 167 -3.60 10.79 -2.26
CA PHE A 167 -2.44 10.48 -3.11
C PHE A 167 -1.82 9.10 -2.92
N LEU A 168 -2.07 8.41 -1.80
CA LEU A 168 -1.49 7.10 -1.48
C LEU A 168 -2.44 5.94 -1.80
N GLY A 169 -3.74 6.23 -2.00
CA GLY A 169 -4.74 5.23 -2.39
C GLY A 169 -5.26 4.36 -1.24
N PRO A 170 -5.70 3.13 -1.54
CA PRO A 170 -6.26 2.18 -0.58
C PRO A 170 -5.34 1.90 0.60
N SER A 171 -5.91 1.78 1.80
CA SER A 171 -5.22 1.51 3.05
C SER A 171 -6.20 0.97 4.10
N THR A 172 -5.67 0.61 5.26
CA THR A 172 -6.43 0.41 6.50
C THR A 172 -5.86 1.33 7.58
N MET A 173 -6.53 1.43 8.73
CA MET A 173 -6.00 2.23 9.85
C MET A 173 -4.61 1.74 10.27
N ARG A 174 -4.42 0.41 10.42
CA ARG A 174 -3.13 -0.20 10.75
C ARG A 174 -2.06 0.15 9.72
N ASP A 175 -2.37 -0.05 8.44
CA ASP A 175 -1.40 0.13 7.36
C ASP A 175 -1.07 1.61 7.15
N GLY A 176 -2.04 2.52 7.38
CA GLY A 176 -1.82 3.96 7.39
C GLY A 176 -0.85 4.40 8.49
N ILE A 177 -1.03 3.86 9.71
CA ILE A 177 -0.10 4.09 10.83
C ILE A 177 1.28 3.51 10.49
N GLY A 178 1.33 2.31 9.92
CA GLY A 178 2.56 1.67 9.44
C GLY A 178 3.34 2.57 8.48
N ARG A 179 2.68 3.09 7.45
CA ARG A 179 3.30 4.01 6.47
C ARG A 179 3.84 5.29 7.10
N ILE A 180 3.14 5.84 8.09
CA ILE A 180 3.64 7.01 8.83
C ILE A 180 4.94 6.64 9.57
N GLY A 181 4.98 5.48 10.23
CA GLY A 181 6.17 4.99 10.91
C GLY A 181 7.37 4.83 9.96
N GLU A 182 7.14 4.29 8.77
CA GLU A 182 8.16 4.09 7.75
C GLU A 182 8.77 5.39 7.23
N VAL A 183 7.97 6.46 7.07
CA VAL A 183 8.49 7.77 6.65
C VAL A 183 9.63 8.25 7.56
N TYR A 184 9.57 7.90 8.85
CA TYR A 184 10.59 8.28 9.82
C TYR A 184 11.68 7.22 10.01
N ALA A 185 11.40 5.97 9.67
CA ALA A 185 12.28 4.83 9.94
C ALA A 185 12.97 4.28 8.68
N ASP A 186 12.63 4.74 7.45
CA ASP A 186 13.24 4.25 6.20
C ASP A 186 14.77 4.46 6.20
N PRO A 187 15.59 3.38 6.28
CA PRO A 187 17.03 3.50 6.35
C PRO A 187 17.65 4.21 5.14
N ALA A 188 17.05 4.04 3.96
CA ALA A 188 17.53 4.69 2.74
C ALA A 188 17.24 6.20 2.77
N ALA A 189 16.06 6.62 3.24
CA ALA A 189 15.74 8.03 3.43
C ALA A 189 16.67 8.67 4.46
N LEU A 190 16.92 8.00 5.59
CA LEU A 190 17.86 8.46 6.63
C LEU A 190 19.29 8.58 6.11
N ALA A 191 19.75 7.65 5.26
CA ALA A 191 21.07 7.71 4.63
C ALA A 191 21.20 8.91 3.69
N ILE A 192 20.17 9.16 2.87
CA ILE A 192 20.10 10.32 1.95
C ILE A 192 20.14 11.65 2.76
N ASP A 193 19.39 11.73 3.83
CA ASP A 193 19.33 12.94 4.66
C ASP A 193 20.69 13.20 5.37
N ARG A 194 21.36 12.14 5.84
CA ARG A 194 22.71 12.24 6.40
C ARG A 194 23.75 12.66 5.38
N ALA A 195 23.60 12.20 4.13
CA ALA A 195 24.46 12.61 3.02
C ALA A 195 24.21 14.06 2.57
N ASN A 196 23.17 14.71 3.12
CA ASN A 196 22.77 16.10 2.84
C ASN A 196 22.52 16.38 1.34
N VAL A 197 22.05 15.37 0.60
CA VAL A 197 21.68 15.51 -0.82
C VAL A 197 20.25 16.03 -0.92
N LYS A 198 20.12 17.35 -1.02
CA LYS A 198 18.82 18.02 -1.05
C LYS A 198 17.94 17.54 -2.21
N GLY A 199 16.71 17.19 -1.92
CA GLY A 199 15.70 16.82 -2.90
C GLY A 199 15.78 15.37 -3.40
N LEU A 200 16.80 14.59 -3.03
CA LEU A 200 16.96 13.22 -3.51
C LEU A 200 15.86 12.30 -2.96
N SER A 201 15.46 12.47 -1.69
CA SER A 201 14.35 11.69 -1.09
C SER A 201 13.02 11.96 -1.83
N ILE A 202 12.74 13.22 -2.17
CA ILE A 202 11.55 13.59 -2.95
C ILE A 202 11.65 13.02 -4.38
N ALA A 203 12.80 13.15 -5.02
CA ALA A 203 13.02 12.58 -6.36
C ALA A 203 12.84 11.08 -6.39
N ARG A 204 13.37 10.35 -5.38
CA ARG A 204 13.15 8.91 -5.20
C ARG A 204 11.66 8.59 -5.08
N MET A 205 10.94 9.30 -4.22
CA MET A 205 9.50 9.09 -4.03
C MET A 205 8.71 9.32 -5.33
N CYS A 206 8.94 10.44 -6.01
CA CYS A 206 8.28 10.74 -7.28
C CYS A 206 8.59 9.70 -8.35
N LEU A 207 9.86 9.32 -8.49
CA LEU A 207 10.29 8.33 -9.48
C LEU A 207 9.72 6.95 -9.17
N THR A 208 9.63 6.55 -7.89
CA THR A 208 8.98 5.31 -7.45
C THR A 208 7.50 5.30 -7.86
N ALA A 209 6.78 6.40 -7.64
CA ALA A 209 5.37 6.51 -7.99
C ALA A 209 5.16 6.43 -9.51
N ILE A 210 5.98 7.16 -10.31
CA ILE A 210 5.91 7.16 -11.78
C ILE A 210 6.25 5.77 -12.34
N ASP A 211 7.32 5.15 -11.86
CA ASP A 211 7.74 3.81 -12.31
C ASP A 211 6.69 2.75 -11.96
N ALA A 212 6.14 2.79 -10.75
CA ALA A 212 5.07 1.89 -10.32
C ALA A 212 3.81 2.09 -11.18
N ARG A 213 3.40 3.35 -11.41
CA ARG A 213 2.24 3.65 -12.26
C ARG A 213 2.45 3.20 -13.70
N HIS A 214 3.65 3.41 -14.25
CA HIS A 214 3.98 2.94 -15.60
C HIS A 214 3.92 1.42 -15.72
N ARG A 215 4.42 0.68 -14.75
CA ARG A 215 4.37 -0.80 -14.76
C ARG A 215 2.96 -1.37 -14.68
N ASN A 216 2.05 -0.65 -14.06
CA ASN A 216 0.67 -1.06 -13.84
C ASN A 216 -0.33 -0.35 -14.77
N LEU A 217 0.13 0.32 -15.85
CA LEU A 217 -0.74 1.09 -16.75
C LEU A 217 -1.87 0.26 -17.33
N ASP A 218 -1.54 -0.89 -17.92
CA ASP A 218 -2.50 -1.74 -18.61
C ASP A 218 -3.46 -2.40 -17.60
N THR A 219 -2.94 -2.94 -16.50
CA THR A 219 -3.75 -3.57 -15.44
C THR A 219 -4.75 -2.59 -14.82
N LEU A 220 -4.33 -1.35 -14.55
CA LEU A 220 -5.24 -0.35 -13.97
C LEU A 220 -6.29 0.13 -14.97
N ARG A 221 -5.97 0.22 -16.26
CA ARG A 221 -6.94 0.53 -17.32
C ARG A 221 -7.95 -0.59 -17.48
N GLU A 222 -7.50 -1.83 -17.56
CA GLU A 222 -8.39 -3.01 -17.64
C GLU A 222 -9.33 -3.07 -16.43
N LEU A 223 -8.80 -2.80 -15.23
CA LEU A 223 -9.61 -2.78 -14.01
C LEU A 223 -10.65 -1.66 -14.06
N GLU A 224 -10.29 -0.48 -14.56
CA GLU A 224 -11.21 0.65 -14.70
C GLU A 224 -12.30 0.36 -15.74
N GLU A 225 -11.95 -0.23 -16.89
CA GLU A 225 -12.88 -0.55 -17.98
C GLU A 225 -13.82 -1.70 -17.62
N SER A 226 -13.36 -2.69 -16.86
CA SER A 226 -14.14 -3.88 -16.49
C SER A 226 -15.00 -3.69 -15.25
N SER A 227 -14.71 -2.70 -14.41
CA SER A 227 -15.38 -2.53 -13.12
C SER A 227 -16.68 -1.76 -13.24
N ILE A 228 -17.76 -2.28 -12.68
CA ILE A 228 -19.04 -1.56 -12.51
C ILE A 228 -18.86 -0.48 -11.42
N ASP A 229 -18.23 -0.82 -10.32
CA ASP A 229 -17.85 0.09 -9.24
C ASP A 229 -16.35 -0.07 -8.93
N LEU A 230 -15.54 0.82 -9.50
CA LEU A 230 -14.08 0.77 -9.34
C LEU A 230 -13.65 0.95 -7.87
N TYR A 231 -14.38 1.74 -7.09
CA TYR A 231 -14.08 1.89 -5.67
C TYR A 231 -14.22 0.56 -4.91
N ALA A 232 -15.34 -0.13 -5.09
CA ALA A 232 -15.59 -1.42 -4.45
C ALA A 232 -14.58 -2.48 -4.91
N THR A 233 -14.27 -2.51 -6.22
CA THR A 233 -13.26 -3.40 -6.79
C THR A 233 -11.88 -3.15 -6.20
N MET A 234 -11.44 -1.90 -6.11
CA MET A 234 -10.15 -1.53 -5.53
C MET A 234 -10.07 -1.86 -4.04
N ARG A 235 -11.16 -1.63 -3.28
CA ARG A 235 -11.24 -2.02 -1.86
C ARG A 235 -11.08 -3.52 -1.69
N SER A 236 -11.82 -4.31 -2.47
CA SER A 236 -11.76 -5.77 -2.42
C SER A 236 -10.37 -6.29 -2.80
N ALA A 237 -9.82 -5.84 -3.93
CA ALA A 237 -8.49 -6.22 -4.39
C ALA A 237 -7.40 -5.87 -3.37
N TYR A 238 -7.45 -4.67 -2.79
CA TYR A 238 -6.51 -4.25 -1.76
C TYR A 238 -6.55 -5.18 -0.55
N ARG A 239 -7.74 -5.48 -0.02
CA ARG A 239 -7.89 -6.32 1.18
C ARG A 239 -7.44 -7.75 0.94
N GLN A 240 -7.80 -8.34 -0.22
CA GLN A 240 -7.35 -9.68 -0.60
C GLN A 240 -5.82 -9.75 -0.71
N ASN A 241 -5.23 -8.81 -1.45
CA ASN A 241 -3.77 -8.75 -1.59
C ASN A 241 -3.09 -8.56 -0.24
N ARG A 242 -3.63 -7.66 0.60
CA ARG A 242 -3.06 -7.35 1.92
C ARG A 242 -3.09 -8.55 2.87
N ARG A 243 -4.17 -9.32 2.85
CA ARG A 243 -4.26 -10.57 3.63
C ARG A 243 -3.24 -11.61 3.13
N ALA A 244 -3.04 -11.72 1.82
CA ALA A 244 -2.03 -12.60 1.25
C ALA A 244 -0.60 -12.17 1.63
N GLU A 245 -0.31 -10.86 1.61
CA GLU A 245 0.97 -10.30 2.06
C GLU A 245 1.25 -10.63 3.53
N VAL A 246 0.29 -10.36 4.44
CA VAL A 246 0.44 -10.64 5.88
C VAL A 246 0.70 -12.13 6.17
N ARG A 247 0.15 -13.03 5.34
CA ARG A 247 0.41 -14.47 5.46
C ARG A 247 1.67 -14.93 4.71
N ASN A 248 2.47 -14.04 4.18
CA ASN A 248 3.64 -14.38 3.38
C ASN A 248 3.33 -15.28 2.17
N GLY A 249 2.13 -15.14 1.58
CA GLY A 249 1.67 -15.96 0.47
C GLY A 249 1.23 -17.38 0.87
N ALA A 250 1.17 -17.70 2.16
CA ALA A 250 0.62 -18.97 2.60
C ALA A 250 -0.85 -19.14 2.13
N PRO A 251 -1.26 -20.35 1.72
CA PRO A 251 -2.66 -20.64 1.40
C PRO A 251 -3.60 -20.23 2.54
N LEU A 252 -4.85 -19.95 2.20
CA LEU A 252 -5.92 -19.87 3.23
C LEU A 252 -6.00 -21.21 3.92
N GLU A 253 -6.05 -21.22 5.25
CA GLU A 253 -6.44 -22.43 5.98
C GLU A 253 -7.91 -22.71 5.62
N GLU A 254 -8.25 -23.99 5.40
CA GLU A 254 -9.59 -24.38 4.91
C GLU A 254 -10.72 -23.96 5.88
N GLU A 255 -10.39 -23.67 7.14
CA GLU A 255 -11.33 -23.16 8.15
C GLU A 255 -11.80 -21.74 7.87
N ASP A 256 -10.97 -20.87 7.27
CA ASP A 256 -11.35 -19.48 6.95
C ASP A 256 -12.31 -19.36 5.74
N ASP A 257 -12.35 -20.40 4.88
CA ASP A 257 -13.20 -20.40 3.68
C ASP A 257 -14.60 -20.99 3.98
N PHE A 258 -14.72 -21.83 5.00
CA PHE A 258 -15.97 -22.50 5.38
C PHE A 258 -16.92 -21.56 6.14
N ASP A 259 -16.41 -20.69 7.00
CA ASP A 259 -17.22 -19.71 7.75
C ASP A 259 -17.98 -18.73 6.86
N ILE A 260 -17.56 -18.57 5.58
CA ILE A 260 -18.26 -17.68 4.63
C ILE A 260 -19.54 -18.35 4.07
N PHE A 261 -19.62 -19.67 4.06
CA PHE A 261 -20.75 -20.41 3.49
C PHE A 261 -21.67 -20.99 4.56
N ASP A 262 -21.16 -21.35 5.76
CA ASP A 262 -21.97 -21.92 6.85
C ASP A 262 -23.02 -20.91 7.40
N ASP A 263 -22.73 -19.62 7.37
CA ASP A 263 -23.71 -18.57 7.73
C ASP A 263 -24.92 -18.49 6.77
N PHE A 264 -24.85 -19.11 5.60
CA PHE A 264 -25.96 -19.13 4.64
C PHE A 264 -26.91 -20.32 4.84
N ASP A 265 -26.41 -21.46 5.28
CA ASP A 265 -27.22 -22.68 5.47
C ASP A 265 -28.12 -22.57 6.72
N ASP A 266 -27.70 -21.84 7.75
CA ASP A 266 -28.50 -21.64 8.98
C ASP A 266 -29.73 -20.73 8.77
N LEU A 267 -29.81 -20.02 7.64
CA LEU A 267 -30.91 -19.09 7.34
C LEU A 267 -32.08 -19.73 6.53
N GLU A 268 -31.87 -20.94 5.98
CA GLU A 268 -32.93 -21.65 5.24
C GLU A 268 -33.85 -22.50 6.15
N ASP A 269 -33.48 -22.71 7.42
CA ASP A 269 -34.21 -23.60 8.35
C ASP A 269 -35.20 -22.87 9.31
N GLU A 270 -35.44 -21.54 9.18
CA GLU A 270 -36.53 -20.90 9.91
C GLU A 270 -37.90 -21.23 9.26
N PRO A 271 -38.78 -21.98 9.96
CA PRO A 271 -40.11 -22.24 9.44
C PRO A 271 -40.94 -20.98 9.35
N ALA A 272 -41.58 -20.77 8.22
CA ALA A 272 -42.49 -19.64 7.98
C ALA A 272 -43.52 -19.50 9.14
N PRO A 273 -43.76 -18.30 9.66
CA PRO A 273 -44.76 -18.09 10.71
C PRO A 273 -46.15 -18.36 10.14
N ASP A 274 -46.92 -19.18 10.89
CA ASP A 274 -48.34 -19.55 10.65
C ASP A 274 -49.30 -18.33 10.66
#